data_640b77781cf711a5a07c405b21757da5
#
_entry.id   640b77781cf711a5a07c405b21757da5
#
_cell.length_a   1.000
_cell.length_b   1.000
_cell.length_c   1.000
_cell.angle_alpha   90.00
_cell.angle_beta   90.00
_cell.angle_gamma   90.00
#
_symmetry.space_group_name_H-M   'P 1'
#
loop_
_entity.id
_entity.type
_entity.pdbx_description
1 polymer ?
#
loop_
_entity_poly.entity_id
_entity_poly.type
_entity_poly.pdbx_seq_one_letter_code
_entity_poly.pdbx_strand_id
1 'polypeptide(L)'
;MKKRATSTPHDAVFKQFLSHPETARDFLLIHLPAALCERCDLQTLKLEPTSFIEDNLRAYYSDVLWSLKTREGEGYIYVLIEHQSTADPHMAFRLMRYAVAAMQRHLDAGHKTLPLVVPMLFYHGEMSPYPYSLCWLDEFTSPTLAREVYAKPFPLVDITVMPDDEIVQHRRIALLELMQKHIRQRDLLRIVDKVSAVLLAGFTNDSQLNSLFNYLLHSPGASDVGRFIQEVAHRVPQHKEALMTNGEKLQKILRRLGKREGRIEGLEKGLVEGRIEGRIEGKIEGRIEGEHAEALRIARTLLEDGMAMESVLRITGLTADDIVVSHH
;
A
#
# COMPACT_ATOMS: atom_id res chain seq x y z
N MET A 1 25.51 18.47 -19.66
CA MET A 1 24.66 19.53 -19.04
C MET A 1 23.66 20.01 -20.08
N LYS A 2 22.38 19.57 -20.05
CA LYS A 2 21.34 20.09 -20.95
C LYS A 2 20.72 21.32 -20.24
N LYS A 3 20.72 22.47 -20.97
CA LYS A 3 20.19 23.75 -20.52
C LYS A 3 18.75 23.58 -19.98
N ARG A 4 18.48 24.10 -18.78
CA ARG A 4 17.12 24.42 -18.32
C ARG A 4 16.45 25.22 -19.43
N ALA A 5 15.27 24.78 -19.89
CA ALA A 5 14.43 25.60 -20.74
C ALA A 5 14.11 26.86 -19.93
N THR A 6 14.68 27.98 -20.31
CA THR A 6 14.32 29.29 -19.77
C THR A 6 12.93 29.60 -20.28
N SER A 7 11.98 29.86 -19.39
CA SER A 7 10.65 30.37 -19.71
C SER A 7 10.81 31.56 -20.66
N THR A 8 10.11 31.51 -21.80
CA THR A 8 10.14 32.62 -22.74
C THR A 8 9.45 33.85 -22.11
N PRO A 9 9.77 35.08 -22.53
CA PRO A 9 9.05 36.26 -22.02
C PRO A 9 7.54 36.15 -22.20
N HIS A 10 7.08 35.48 -23.23
CA HIS A 10 5.66 35.23 -23.52
C HIS A 10 5.03 34.31 -22.47
N ASP A 11 5.70 33.21 -22.08
CA ASP A 11 5.21 32.30 -21.06
C ASP A 11 5.10 32.99 -19.69
N ALA A 12 6.06 33.87 -19.38
CA ALA A 12 6.05 34.59 -18.11
C ALA A 12 4.87 35.56 -18.02
N VAL A 13 4.61 36.31 -19.10
CA VAL A 13 3.47 37.24 -19.18
C VAL A 13 2.16 36.48 -19.12
N PHE A 14 2.01 35.41 -19.89
CA PHE A 14 0.81 34.57 -19.88
C PHE A 14 0.49 34.04 -18.48
N LYS A 15 1.49 33.43 -17.80
CA LYS A 15 1.36 32.95 -16.43
C LYS A 15 1.00 34.05 -15.48
N GLN A 16 1.62 35.20 -15.58
CA GLN A 16 1.34 36.34 -14.72
C GLN A 16 -0.13 36.77 -14.86
N PHE A 17 -0.64 36.91 -16.09
CA PHE A 17 -2.03 37.32 -16.32
C PHE A 17 -3.03 36.27 -15.83
N LEU A 18 -2.86 35.01 -16.23
CA LEU A 18 -3.81 33.94 -15.90
C LEU A 18 -3.64 33.37 -14.47
N SER A 19 -2.69 33.86 -13.71
CA SER A 19 -2.60 33.58 -12.27
C SER A 19 -3.50 34.50 -11.44
N HIS A 20 -4.05 35.56 -12.03
CA HIS A 20 -5.01 36.41 -11.34
C HIS A 20 -6.44 35.84 -11.44
N PRO A 21 -7.14 35.63 -10.31
CA PRO A 21 -8.48 35.00 -10.31
C PRO A 21 -9.50 35.68 -11.20
N GLU A 22 -9.49 37.01 -11.25
CA GLU A 22 -10.43 37.79 -12.08
C GLU A 22 -10.16 37.57 -13.57
N THR A 23 -8.90 37.64 -13.98
CA THR A 23 -8.51 37.39 -15.37
C THR A 23 -8.83 35.95 -15.79
N ALA A 24 -8.54 34.98 -14.91
CA ALA A 24 -8.88 33.58 -15.15
C ALA A 24 -10.40 33.37 -15.27
N ARG A 25 -11.18 34.05 -14.44
CA ARG A 25 -12.64 33.99 -14.49
C ARG A 25 -13.16 34.50 -15.84
N ASP A 26 -12.72 35.68 -16.28
CA ASP A 26 -13.10 36.25 -17.56
C ASP A 26 -12.69 35.35 -18.73
N PHE A 27 -11.45 34.80 -18.68
CA PHE A 27 -10.97 33.85 -19.66
C PHE A 27 -11.86 32.61 -19.75
N LEU A 28 -12.22 32.02 -18.60
CA LEU A 28 -13.07 30.83 -18.55
C LEU A 28 -14.49 31.10 -18.97
N LEU A 29 -15.06 32.24 -18.63
CA LEU A 29 -16.39 32.68 -19.10
C LEU A 29 -16.47 32.81 -20.64
N ILE A 30 -15.37 33.22 -21.26
CA ILE A 30 -15.32 33.43 -22.71
C ILE A 30 -15.02 32.13 -23.47
N HIS A 31 -14.08 31.28 -22.93
CA HIS A 31 -13.46 30.19 -23.70
C HIS A 31 -13.86 28.80 -23.24
N LEU A 32 -14.40 28.64 -22.03
CA LEU A 32 -14.86 27.32 -21.57
C LEU A 32 -16.17 26.98 -22.29
N PRO A 33 -16.35 25.73 -22.77
CA PRO A 33 -17.65 25.32 -23.36
C PRO A 33 -18.84 25.65 -22.45
N ALA A 34 -19.86 26.22 -22.98
CA ALA A 34 -21.03 26.73 -22.23
C ALA A 34 -21.62 25.67 -21.28
N ALA A 35 -21.79 24.44 -21.74
CA ALA A 35 -22.31 23.33 -20.95
C ALA A 35 -21.42 22.98 -19.71
N LEU A 36 -20.12 23.25 -19.78
CA LEU A 36 -19.21 23.09 -18.63
C LEU A 36 -19.24 24.33 -17.73
N CYS A 37 -19.29 25.52 -18.33
CA CYS A 37 -19.35 26.78 -17.60
C CYS A 37 -20.59 26.86 -16.71
N GLU A 38 -21.74 26.39 -17.19
CA GLU A 38 -23.00 26.34 -16.43
C GLU A 38 -22.90 25.44 -15.16
N ARG A 39 -22.06 24.43 -15.18
CA ARG A 39 -21.83 23.53 -14.04
C ARG A 39 -20.76 24.01 -13.07
N CYS A 40 -20.00 25.03 -13.44
CA CYS A 40 -18.89 25.56 -12.67
C CYS A 40 -19.32 26.70 -11.74
N ASP A 41 -18.85 26.68 -10.51
CA ASP A 41 -18.89 27.84 -9.61
C ASP A 41 -17.59 28.63 -9.73
N LEU A 42 -17.55 29.58 -10.67
CA LEU A 42 -16.36 30.40 -10.94
C LEU A 42 -15.97 31.35 -9.77
N GLN A 43 -16.80 31.48 -8.74
CA GLN A 43 -16.45 32.22 -7.53
C GLN A 43 -15.50 31.45 -6.63
N THR A 44 -15.44 30.14 -6.81
CA THR A 44 -14.57 29.22 -6.01
C THR A 44 -13.21 28.95 -6.66
N LEU A 45 -12.84 29.68 -7.71
CA LEU A 45 -11.56 29.54 -8.40
C LEU A 45 -10.40 29.65 -7.42
N LYS A 46 -9.52 28.63 -7.46
CA LYS A 46 -8.30 28.56 -6.67
C LYS A 46 -7.16 28.14 -7.57
N LEU A 47 -6.08 28.93 -7.59
CA LEU A 47 -4.87 28.60 -8.33
C LEU A 47 -4.17 27.42 -7.64
N GLU A 48 -3.90 26.37 -8.39
CA GLU A 48 -3.20 25.19 -7.91
C GLU A 48 -1.73 25.17 -8.38
N PRO A 49 -0.82 24.57 -7.61
CA PRO A 49 0.55 24.41 -8.05
C PRO A 49 0.62 23.55 -9.32
N THR A 50 1.36 24.03 -10.30
CA THR A 50 1.51 23.39 -11.62
C THR A 50 2.67 22.40 -11.72
N SER A 51 3.44 22.21 -10.64
CA SER A 51 4.53 21.24 -10.58
C SER A 51 3.98 19.82 -10.42
N PHE A 52 3.64 19.18 -11.54
CA PHE A 52 3.38 17.75 -11.59
C PHE A 52 4.68 17.05 -11.92
N ILE A 53 5.37 16.54 -10.90
CA ILE A 53 6.60 15.79 -11.12
C ILE A 53 6.36 14.39 -10.57
N GLU A 54 6.22 13.44 -11.47
CA GLU A 54 6.76 12.11 -11.24
C GLU A 54 8.29 12.25 -11.26
N ASP A 55 9.00 11.72 -10.28
CA ASP A 55 10.46 11.84 -10.11
C ASP A 55 11.29 11.41 -11.33
N ASN A 56 10.69 10.77 -12.31
CA ASN A 56 11.29 10.27 -13.55
C ASN A 56 10.91 11.03 -14.84
N LEU A 57 9.97 11.96 -14.78
CA LEU A 57 9.58 12.77 -15.93
C LEU A 57 10.12 14.18 -15.72
N ARG A 58 11.24 14.49 -16.39
CA ARG A 58 11.83 15.82 -16.44
C ARG A 58 10.77 16.88 -16.72
N ALA A 59 10.57 17.74 -15.71
CA ALA A 59 9.97 19.07 -15.77
C ALA A 59 9.08 19.37 -16.99
N TYR A 60 7.88 18.82 -17.03
CA TYR A 60 6.81 19.35 -17.83
C TYR A 60 5.88 20.10 -16.87
N TYR A 61 5.97 21.42 -16.91
CA TYR A 61 5.07 22.28 -16.19
C TYR A 61 3.88 22.58 -17.11
N SER A 62 2.66 22.30 -16.67
CA SER A 62 1.51 23.00 -17.27
C SER A 62 1.65 24.49 -16.95
N ASP A 63 1.16 25.35 -17.81
CA ASP A 63 1.34 26.76 -17.59
C ASP A 63 0.49 27.28 -16.43
N VAL A 64 -0.78 26.94 -16.38
CA VAL A 64 -1.69 27.34 -15.30
C VAL A 64 -2.69 26.22 -14.99
N LEU A 65 -2.95 25.98 -13.72
CA LEU A 65 -3.96 25.03 -13.25
C LEU A 65 -4.87 25.72 -12.24
N TRP A 66 -6.16 25.72 -12.53
CA TRP A 66 -7.18 26.21 -11.64
C TRP A 66 -8.08 25.08 -11.15
N SER A 67 -8.37 25.04 -9.86
CA SER A 67 -9.45 24.21 -9.30
C SER A 67 -10.68 25.07 -9.02
N LEU A 68 -11.84 24.47 -9.14
CA LEU A 68 -13.12 25.10 -8.82
C LEU A 68 -14.15 24.04 -8.41
N LYS A 69 -15.18 24.46 -7.71
CA LYS A 69 -16.28 23.58 -7.30
C LYS A 69 -17.37 23.53 -8.36
N THR A 70 -18.14 22.46 -8.37
CA THR A 70 -19.35 22.37 -9.15
C THR A 70 -20.50 23.07 -8.43
N ARG A 71 -21.47 23.59 -9.17
CA ARG A 71 -22.70 24.17 -8.59
C ARG A 71 -23.58 23.13 -7.91
N GLU A 72 -23.43 21.87 -8.26
CA GLU A 72 -24.17 20.73 -7.69
C GLU A 72 -23.61 20.23 -6.35
N GLY A 73 -22.58 20.89 -5.80
CA GLY A 73 -22.11 20.77 -4.42
C GLY A 73 -20.96 19.81 -4.19
N GLU A 74 -20.98 18.61 -4.70
CA GLU A 74 -19.87 17.64 -4.54
C GLU A 74 -19.13 17.43 -5.85
N GLY A 75 -17.89 17.84 -5.92
CA GLY A 75 -17.03 17.61 -7.06
C GLY A 75 -16.05 18.76 -7.29
N TYR A 76 -14.95 18.42 -7.94
CA TYR A 76 -13.93 19.37 -8.34
C TYR A 76 -13.76 19.31 -9.85
N ILE A 77 -13.64 20.49 -10.45
CA ILE A 77 -13.21 20.64 -11.84
C ILE A 77 -11.87 21.34 -11.80
N TYR A 78 -10.91 20.79 -12.55
CA TYR A 78 -9.64 21.44 -12.78
C TYR A 78 -9.59 21.91 -14.23
N VAL A 79 -9.18 23.15 -14.45
CA VAL A 79 -8.93 23.67 -15.78
C VAL A 79 -7.42 23.85 -15.92
N LEU A 80 -6.86 23.12 -16.86
CA LEU A 80 -5.45 23.12 -17.20
C LEU A 80 -5.30 23.90 -18.50
N ILE A 81 -4.55 25.00 -18.46
CA ILE A 81 -4.33 25.86 -19.62
C ILE A 81 -2.84 25.76 -19.99
N GLU A 82 -2.60 25.37 -21.22
CA GLU A 82 -1.24 25.26 -21.81
C GLU A 82 -1.07 26.33 -22.86
N HIS A 83 0.02 27.08 -22.78
CA HIS A 83 0.38 28.16 -23.68
C HIS A 83 1.43 27.71 -24.69
N GLN A 84 1.19 27.91 -25.97
CA GLN A 84 2.10 27.45 -27.02
C GLN A 84 2.26 28.45 -28.16
N SER A 85 3.53 28.72 -28.49
CA SER A 85 3.90 29.52 -29.66
C SER A 85 4.30 28.65 -30.88
N THR A 86 4.57 27.36 -30.66
CA THR A 86 4.94 26.43 -31.72
C THR A 86 3.93 25.28 -31.73
N ALA A 87 3.46 24.92 -32.92
CA ALA A 87 2.54 23.80 -33.07
C ALA A 87 3.26 22.48 -32.76
N ASP A 88 2.69 21.68 -31.82
CA ASP A 88 3.20 20.39 -31.40
C ASP A 88 2.22 19.30 -31.85
N PRO A 89 2.65 18.32 -32.67
CA PRO A 89 1.77 17.25 -33.15
C PRO A 89 1.28 16.33 -32.04
N HIS A 90 1.96 16.29 -30.88
CA HIS A 90 1.61 15.49 -29.72
C HIS A 90 0.97 16.31 -28.58
N MET A 91 0.42 17.47 -28.91
CA MET A 91 -0.16 18.36 -27.90
C MET A 91 -1.36 17.73 -27.18
N ALA A 92 -2.24 17.05 -27.92
CA ALA A 92 -3.41 16.43 -27.33
C ALA A 92 -3.02 15.32 -26.32
N PHE A 93 -2.03 14.49 -26.65
CA PHE A 93 -1.50 13.49 -25.73
C PHE A 93 -0.80 14.14 -24.53
N ARG A 94 -0.05 15.24 -24.73
CA ARG A 94 0.59 15.99 -23.64
C ARG A 94 -0.45 16.56 -22.67
N LEU A 95 -1.52 17.16 -23.18
CA LEU A 95 -2.63 17.66 -22.38
C LEU A 95 -3.33 16.54 -21.60
N MET A 96 -3.53 15.36 -22.20
CA MET A 96 -4.08 14.20 -21.54
C MET A 96 -3.19 13.71 -20.38
N ARG A 97 -1.87 13.65 -20.59
CA ARG A 97 -0.91 13.30 -19.53
C ARG A 97 -1.00 14.25 -18.33
N TYR A 98 -1.10 15.55 -18.59
CA TYR A 98 -1.26 16.54 -17.52
C TYR A 98 -2.60 16.39 -16.79
N ALA A 99 -3.67 16.10 -17.54
CA ALA A 99 -4.96 15.83 -16.94
C ALA A 99 -4.93 14.61 -16.01
N VAL A 100 -4.29 13.50 -16.43
CA VAL A 100 -4.11 12.31 -15.60
C VAL A 100 -3.27 12.61 -14.37
N ALA A 101 -2.19 13.39 -14.50
CA ALA A 101 -1.35 13.80 -13.36
C ALA A 101 -2.13 14.65 -12.35
N ALA A 102 -2.99 15.55 -12.82
CA ALA A 102 -3.87 16.33 -11.95
C ALA A 102 -4.91 15.47 -11.23
N MET A 103 -5.49 14.47 -11.91
CA MET A 103 -6.39 13.48 -11.32
C MET A 103 -5.68 12.67 -10.23
N GLN A 104 -4.48 12.16 -10.49
CA GLN A 104 -3.69 11.40 -9.53
C GLN A 104 -3.39 12.23 -8.27
N ARG A 105 -2.94 13.47 -8.45
CA ARG A 105 -2.68 14.36 -7.32
C ARG A 105 -3.92 14.61 -6.45
N HIS A 106 -5.08 14.70 -7.07
CA HIS A 106 -6.34 14.85 -6.35
C HIS A 106 -6.62 13.62 -5.46
N LEU A 107 -6.39 12.40 -5.98
CA LEU A 107 -6.49 11.18 -5.19
C LEU A 107 -5.46 11.13 -4.06
N ASP A 108 -4.20 11.53 -4.33
CA ASP A 108 -3.11 11.56 -3.35
C ASP A 108 -3.39 12.55 -2.20
N ALA A 109 -4.18 13.59 -2.47
CA ALA A 109 -4.69 14.51 -1.45
C ALA A 109 -5.80 13.91 -0.57
N GLY A 110 -6.19 12.65 -0.78
CA GLY A 110 -7.14 11.90 0.02
C GLY A 110 -8.59 11.91 -0.49
N HIS A 111 -8.84 12.47 -1.68
CA HIS A 111 -10.16 12.40 -2.31
C HIS A 111 -10.44 10.99 -2.84
N LYS A 112 -11.70 10.56 -2.80
CA LYS A 112 -12.09 9.19 -3.19
C LYS A 112 -12.53 9.05 -4.64
N THR A 113 -12.84 10.16 -5.30
CA THR A 113 -13.35 10.20 -6.68
C THR A 113 -12.42 11.03 -7.55
N LEU A 114 -12.37 10.70 -8.84
CA LEU A 114 -11.61 11.49 -9.79
C LEU A 114 -12.29 12.84 -10.03
N PRO A 115 -11.53 13.94 -10.09
CA PRO A 115 -12.05 15.23 -10.54
C PRO A 115 -12.22 15.23 -12.06
N LEU A 116 -13.10 16.04 -12.57
CA LEU A 116 -13.09 16.37 -13.99
C LEU A 116 -11.95 17.35 -14.28
N VAL A 117 -11.03 16.98 -15.17
CA VAL A 117 -9.97 17.88 -15.63
C VAL A 117 -10.26 18.29 -17.06
N VAL A 118 -10.33 19.60 -17.32
CA VAL A 118 -10.59 20.17 -18.62
C VAL A 118 -9.29 20.78 -19.16
N PRO A 119 -8.57 20.08 -20.06
CA PRO A 119 -7.38 20.65 -20.69
C PRO A 119 -7.78 21.64 -21.78
N MET A 120 -7.10 22.79 -21.81
CA MET A 120 -7.29 23.84 -22.80
C MET A 120 -5.94 24.24 -23.39
N LEU A 121 -5.87 24.44 -24.70
CA LEU A 121 -4.71 24.97 -25.39
C LEU A 121 -4.94 26.45 -25.75
N PHE A 122 -4.04 27.32 -25.29
CA PHE A 122 -3.94 28.68 -25.77
C PHE A 122 -2.79 28.78 -26.77
N TYR A 123 -3.15 28.87 -28.06
CA TYR A 123 -2.18 28.87 -29.14
C TYR A 123 -2.07 30.27 -29.79
N HIS A 124 -0.85 30.73 -29.96
CA HIS A 124 -0.53 32.01 -30.61
C HIS A 124 0.63 31.89 -31.60
N GLY A 125 0.82 30.70 -32.19
CA GLY A 125 1.93 30.44 -33.12
C GLY A 125 1.72 31.01 -34.53
N GLU A 126 2.76 30.90 -35.33
CA GLU A 126 2.77 31.41 -36.72
C GLU A 126 1.88 30.60 -37.69
N MET A 127 1.71 29.28 -37.42
CA MET A 127 0.85 28.43 -38.24
C MET A 127 -0.62 28.68 -37.87
N SER A 128 -1.40 29.20 -38.81
CA SER A 128 -2.83 29.52 -38.58
C SER A 128 -3.70 28.93 -39.71
N PRO A 129 -4.77 28.22 -39.37
CA PRO A 129 -5.19 27.79 -38.02
C PRO A 129 -4.22 26.76 -37.39
N TYR A 130 -4.42 26.44 -36.08
CA TYR A 130 -3.70 25.36 -35.42
C TYR A 130 -3.83 24.05 -36.22
N PRO A 131 -2.72 23.39 -36.62
CA PRO A 131 -2.78 22.38 -37.70
C PRO A 131 -3.08 20.96 -37.22
N TYR A 132 -3.07 20.68 -35.89
CA TYR A 132 -3.20 19.33 -35.35
C TYR A 132 -4.52 19.13 -34.62
N SER A 133 -4.98 17.88 -34.55
CA SER A 133 -6.14 17.50 -33.74
C SER A 133 -5.85 17.69 -32.25
N LEU A 134 -6.84 18.15 -31.49
CA LEU A 134 -6.80 18.16 -30.02
C LEU A 134 -7.49 16.93 -29.42
N CYS A 135 -7.83 15.94 -30.23
CA CYS A 135 -8.26 14.63 -29.78
C CYS A 135 -7.03 13.68 -29.78
N TRP A 136 -6.54 13.32 -28.59
CA TRP A 136 -5.37 12.46 -28.46
C TRP A 136 -5.53 11.08 -29.13
N LEU A 137 -6.78 10.59 -29.30
CA LEU A 137 -7.06 9.34 -29.98
C LEU A 137 -6.78 9.41 -31.50
N ASP A 138 -6.68 10.61 -32.06
CA ASP A 138 -6.35 10.80 -33.48
C ASP A 138 -4.84 10.67 -33.75
N GLU A 139 -4.00 10.68 -32.70
CA GLU A 139 -2.56 10.51 -32.82
C GLU A 139 -2.13 9.04 -33.04
N PHE A 140 -3.05 8.08 -32.88
CA PHE A 140 -2.75 6.66 -33.12
C PHE A 140 -2.76 6.32 -34.61
N THR A 141 -1.95 5.35 -35.00
CA THR A 141 -1.96 4.83 -36.39
C THR A 141 -3.34 4.36 -36.82
N SER A 142 -4.14 3.83 -35.88
CA SER A 142 -5.56 3.49 -36.08
C SER A 142 -6.42 4.18 -35.03
N PRO A 143 -6.92 5.38 -35.32
CA PRO A 143 -7.83 6.10 -34.40
C PRO A 143 -9.09 5.33 -34.03
N THR A 144 -9.62 4.57 -34.96
CA THR A 144 -10.82 3.74 -34.72
C THR A 144 -10.55 2.69 -33.64
N LEU A 145 -9.44 1.95 -33.76
CA LEU A 145 -9.05 0.97 -32.77
C LEU A 145 -8.73 1.62 -31.42
N ALA A 146 -8.08 2.77 -31.44
CA ALA A 146 -7.81 3.53 -30.19
C ALA A 146 -9.12 3.92 -29.47
N ARG A 147 -10.14 4.36 -30.21
CA ARG A 147 -11.47 4.63 -29.63
C ARG A 147 -12.13 3.38 -29.06
N GLU A 148 -11.98 2.22 -29.70
CA GLU A 148 -12.50 0.97 -29.17
C GLU A 148 -11.85 0.58 -27.85
N VAL A 149 -10.56 0.82 -27.70
CA VAL A 149 -9.80 0.46 -26.49
C VAL A 149 -10.02 1.48 -25.36
N TYR A 150 -9.95 2.78 -25.66
CA TYR A 150 -9.88 3.81 -24.62
C TYR A 150 -11.22 4.51 -24.32
N ALA A 151 -12.23 4.40 -25.19
CA ALA A 151 -13.55 4.97 -24.96
C ALA A 151 -14.57 3.92 -24.47
N LYS A 152 -14.16 2.69 -24.26
CA LYS A 152 -14.99 1.60 -23.72
C LYS A 152 -14.36 1.05 -22.43
N PRO A 153 -15.11 0.26 -21.64
CA PRO A 153 -14.53 -0.47 -20.51
C PRO A 153 -13.36 -1.35 -20.94
N PHE A 154 -12.31 -1.36 -20.13
CA PHE A 154 -11.17 -2.26 -20.37
C PHE A 154 -11.57 -3.73 -20.24
N PRO A 155 -10.97 -4.65 -21.03
CA PRO A 155 -11.22 -6.07 -20.90
C PRO A 155 -10.88 -6.56 -19.49
N LEU A 156 -11.80 -7.28 -18.88
CA LEU A 156 -11.62 -7.95 -17.59
C LEU A 156 -11.52 -9.45 -17.80
N VAL A 157 -10.48 -10.07 -17.26
CA VAL A 157 -10.38 -11.53 -17.10
C VAL A 157 -10.63 -11.85 -15.63
N ASP A 158 -11.87 -12.24 -15.32
CA ASP A 158 -12.25 -12.60 -13.95
C ASP A 158 -12.31 -14.13 -13.81
N ILE A 159 -11.20 -14.69 -13.34
CA ILE A 159 -11.09 -16.14 -13.11
C ILE A 159 -11.93 -16.61 -11.92
N THR A 160 -12.43 -15.73 -11.07
CA THR A 160 -13.20 -16.11 -9.87
C THR A 160 -14.57 -16.67 -10.22
N VAL A 161 -15.17 -16.20 -11.31
CA VAL A 161 -16.49 -16.63 -11.81
C VAL A 161 -16.41 -17.67 -12.94
N MET A 162 -15.23 -17.86 -13.53
CA MET A 162 -15.02 -18.76 -14.64
C MET A 162 -15.09 -20.22 -14.17
N PRO A 163 -15.86 -21.11 -14.81
CA PRO A 163 -15.92 -22.53 -14.43
C PRO A 163 -14.55 -23.21 -14.56
N ASP A 164 -14.20 -24.07 -13.58
CA ASP A 164 -12.91 -24.79 -13.62
C ASP A 164 -12.76 -25.67 -14.86
N ASP A 165 -13.87 -26.23 -15.36
CA ASP A 165 -13.87 -27.10 -16.56
C ASP A 165 -13.59 -26.30 -17.85
N GLU A 166 -13.92 -25.01 -17.86
CA GLU A 166 -13.52 -24.07 -18.89
C GLU A 166 -12.02 -23.75 -18.76
N ILE A 167 -11.54 -23.39 -17.53
CA ILE A 167 -10.14 -23.08 -17.27
C ILE A 167 -9.21 -24.20 -17.70
N VAL A 168 -9.59 -25.47 -17.46
CA VAL A 168 -8.78 -26.65 -17.87
C VAL A 168 -8.50 -26.64 -19.38
N GLN A 169 -9.38 -26.06 -20.21
CA GLN A 169 -9.22 -25.97 -21.66
C GLN A 169 -8.26 -24.84 -22.11
N HIS A 170 -7.80 -23.97 -21.20
CA HIS A 170 -7.00 -22.79 -21.52
C HIS A 170 -5.51 -23.10 -21.79
N ARG A 171 -5.17 -24.38 -21.98
CA ARG A 171 -3.82 -24.82 -22.35
C ARG A 171 -2.74 -24.33 -21.37
N ARG A 172 -1.80 -23.49 -21.87
CA ARG A 172 -0.61 -23.06 -21.11
C ARG A 172 -0.91 -22.18 -19.90
N ILE A 173 -2.02 -21.45 -19.90
CA ILE A 173 -2.41 -20.57 -18.79
C ILE A 173 -3.28 -21.29 -17.75
N ALA A 174 -3.91 -22.42 -18.10
CA ALA A 174 -4.87 -23.14 -17.27
C ALA A 174 -4.36 -23.43 -15.86
N LEU A 175 -3.11 -23.86 -15.73
CA LEU A 175 -2.52 -24.17 -14.42
C LEU A 175 -2.43 -22.92 -13.52
N LEU A 176 -1.99 -21.79 -14.07
CA LEU A 176 -1.92 -20.52 -13.31
C LEU A 176 -3.30 -20.07 -12.86
N GLU A 177 -4.28 -20.09 -13.77
CA GLU A 177 -5.66 -19.65 -13.49
C GLU A 177 -6.33 -20.52 -12.42
N LEU A 178 -6.23 -21.85 -12.53
CA LEU A 178 -6.74 -22.79 -11.52
C LEU A 178 -6.11 -22.51 -10.15
N MET A 179 -4.80 -22.40 -10.10
CA MET A 179 -4.11 -22.20 -8.84
C MET A 179 -4.42 -20.84 -8.22
N GLN A 180 -4.47 -19.76 -9.00
CA GLN A 180 -4.82 -18.43 -8.49
C GLN A 180 -6.27 -18.34 -8.05
N LYS A 181 -7.20 -19.00 -8.75
CA LYS A 181 -8.60 -19.06 -8.37
C LYS A 181 -8.80 -19.73 -7.01
N HIS A 182 -8.09 -20.84 -6.77
CA HIS A 182 -8.30 -21.69 -5.59
C HIS A 182 -7.30 -21.45 -4.45
N ILE A 183 -6.28 -20.60 -4.63
CA ILE A 183 -5.21 -20.39 -3.63
C ILE A 183 -5.72 -19.90 -2.27
N ARG A 184 -6.83 -19.18 -2.25
CA ARG A 184 -7.47 -18.70 -1.02
C ARG A 184 -8.42 -19.72 -0.39
N GLN A 185 -8.68 -20.83 -1.06
CA GLN A 185 -9.51 -21.90 -0.53
C GLN A 185 -8.66 -22.80 0.38
N ARG A 186 -9.23 -23.21 1.51
CA ARG A 186 -8.53 -24.05 2.48
C ARG A 186 -8.26 -25.48 1.99
N ASP A 187 -8.93 -25.91 0.94
CA ASP A 187 -8.91 -27.31 0.46
C ASP A 187 -8.44 -27.38 -1.00
N LEU A 188 -7.11 -27.29 -1.19
CA LEU A 188 -6.50 -27.49 -2.51
C LEU A 188 -6.63 -28.93 -3.03
N LEU A 189 -6.95 -29.90 -2.16
CA LEU A 189 -7.11 -31.31 -2.57
C LEU A 189 -8.30 -31.50 -3.51
N ARG A 190 -9.29 -30.62 -3.49
CA ARG A 190 -10.44 -30.68 -4.39
C ARG A 190 -10.09 -30.46 -5.86
N ILE A 191 -8.99 -29.78 -6.15
CA ILE A 191 -8.58 -29.48 -7.53
C ILE A 191 -7.44 -30.38 -8.03
N VAL A 192 -6.99 -31.36 -7.24
CA VAL A 192 -5.89 -32.28 -7.61
C VAL A 192 -6.14 -32.94 -8.96
N ASP A 193 -7.37 -33.42 -9.22
CA ASP A 193 -7.71 -34.07 -10.49
C ASP A 193 -7.59 -33.11 -11.67
N LYS A 194 -8.08 -31.88 -11.53
CA LYS A 194 -8.02 -30.86 -12.59
C LYS A 194 -6.60 -30.41 -12.86
N VAL A 195 -5.82 -30.16 -11.79
CA VAL A 195 -4.41 -29.81 -11.92
C VAL A 195 -3.61 -30.93 -12.56
N SER A 196 -3.87 -32.18 -12.17
CA SER A 196 -3.20 -33.33 -12.77
C SER A 196 -3.54 -33.47 -14.27
N ALA A 197 -4.80 -33.26 -14.64
CA ALA A 197 -5.22 -33.27 -16.05
C ALA A 197 -4.52 -32.20 -16.88
N VAL A 198 -4.41 -30.97 -16.36
CA VAL A 198 -3.68 -29.85 -17.02
C VAL A 198 -2.20 -30.18 -17.20
N LEU A 199 -1.55 -30.76 -16.18
CA LEU A 199 -0.15 -31.17 -16.26
C LEU A 199 0.08 -32.32 -17.24
N LEU A 200 -0.81 -33.32 -17.26
CA LEU A 200 -0.75 -34.43 -18.20
C LEU A 200 -0.94 -33.99 -19.65
N ALA A 201 -1.66 -32.88 -19.88
CA ALA A 201 -1.79 -32.27 -21.21
C ALA A 201 -0.47 -31.73 -21.78
N GLY A 202 0.60 -31.62 -20.95
CA GLY A 202 1.97 -31.33 -21.40
C GLY A 202 2.21 -29.88 -21.79
N PHE A 203 1.35 -28.93 -21.41
CA PHE A 203 1.51 -27.52 -21.74
C PHE A 203 2.35 -26.74 -20.72
N THR A 204 2.65 -27.34 -19.56
CA THR A 204 3.41 -26.71 -18.48
C THR A 204 4.83 -27.27 -18.45
N ASN A 205 5.84 -26.41 -18.37
CA ASN A 205 7.22 -26.82 -18.17
C ASN A 205 7.63 -26.74 -16.70
N ASP A 206 8.77 -27.36 -16.35
CA ASP A 206 9.28 -27.42 -14.97
C ASP A 206 9.59 -26.04 -14.38
N SER A 207 10.01 -25.07 -15.19
CA SER A 207 10.25 -23.70 -14.73
C SER A 207 8.97 -23.01 -14.28
N GLN A 208 7.89 -23.15 -15.05
CA GLN A 208 6.57 -22.62 -14.71
C GLN A 208 6.03 -23.32 -13.44
N LEU A 209 6.21 -24.63 -13.37
CA LEU A 209 5.82 -25.43 -12.21
C LEU A 209 6.56 -24.98 -10.95
N ASN A 210 7.88 -24.81 -11.03
CA ASN A 210 8.69 -24.31 -9.93
C ASN A 210 8.28 -22.91 -9.46
N SER A 211 7.99 -22.00 -10.40
CA SER A 211 7.51 -20.64 -10.09
C SER A 211 6.17 -20.67 -9.35
N LEU A 212 5.25 -21.52 -9.80
CA LEU A 212 3.94 -21.68 -9.19
C LEU A 212 4.04 -22.24 -7.77
N PHE A 213 4.88 -23.26 -7.55
CA PHE A 213 5.07 -23.82 -6.21
C PHE A 213 5.74 -22.84 -5.26
N ASN A 214 6.72 -22.05 -5.72
CA ASN A 214 7.27 -20.96 -4.93
C ASN A 214 6.19 -19.94 -4.52
N TYR A 215 5.26 -19.64 -5.42
CA TYR A 215 4.12 -18.78 -5.12
C TYR A 215 3.21 -19.39 -4.03
N LEU A 216 2.86 -20.69 -4.14
CA LEU A 216 2.07 -21.41 -3.15
C LEU A 216 2.72 -21.40 -1.76
N LEU A 217 4.06 -21.53 -1.70
CA LEU A 217 4.81 -21.53 -0.45
C LEU A 217 4.71 -20.24 0.36
N HIS A 218 4.51 -19.12 -0.32
CA HIS A 218 4.44 -17.79 0.29
C HIS A 218 3.00 -17.31 0.49
N SER A 219 2.00 -18.16 0.16
CA SER A 219 0.59 -17.79 0.27
C SER A 219 0.02 -18.19 1.64
N PRO A 220 -0.84 -17.36 2.27
CA PRO A 220 -1.48 -17.71 3.53
C PRO A 220 -2.38 -18.94 3.34
N GLY A 221 -2.23 -19.96 4.19
CA GLY A 221 -3.02 -21.19 4.12
C GLY A 221 -2.25 -22.45 3.65
N ALA A 222 -0.92 -22.37 3.65
CA ALA A 222 -0.01 -23.40 3.14
C ALA A 222 -0.05 -24.78 3.87
N SER A 223 -0.94 -25.02 4.84
CA SER A 223 -0.97 -26.27 5.62
C SER A 223 -1.13 -27.51 4.77
N ASP A 224 -1.93 -27.47 3.71
CA ASP A 224 -2.26 -28.61 2.87
C ASP A 224 -1.44 -28.68 1.58
N VAL A 225 -0.58 -27.68 1.29
CA VAL A 225 0.22 -27.63 0.06
C VAL A 225 1.13 -28.84 -0.09
N GLY A 226 1.72 -29.32 1.01
CA GLY A 226 2.60 -30.50 0.99
C GLY A 226 1.86 -31.77 0.53
N ARG A 227 0.67 -32.00 1.07
CA ARG A 227 -0.20 -33.11 0.68
C ARG A 227 -0.70 -32.97 -0.75
N PHE A 228 -1.10 -31.75 -1.13
CA PHE A 228 -1.48 -31.45 -2.51
C PHE A 228 -0.35 -31.77 -3.50
N ILE A 229 0.90 -31.35 -3.22
CA ILE A 229 2.06 -31.65 -4.07
C ILE A 229 2.27 -33.16 -4.19
N GLN A 230 2.16 -33.91 -3.09
CA GLN A 230 2.33 -35.36 -3.09
C GLN A 230 1.28 -36.08 -3.94
N GLU A 231 0.02 -35.66 -3.79
CA GLU A 231 -1.10 -36.23 -4.56
C GLU A 231 -0.95 -35.95 -6.06
N VAL A 232 -0.57 -34.73 -6.45
CA VAL A 232 -0.28 -34.38 -7.84
C VAL A 232 0.92 -35.16 -8.38
N ALA A 233 2.03 -35.25 -7.61
CA ALA A 233 3.22 -35.98 -8.02
C ALA A 233 2.96 -37.46 -8.25
N HIS A 234 2.02 -38.04 -7.50
CA HIS A 234 1.61 -39.46 -7.68
C HIS A 234 0.87 -39.67 -9.00
N ARG A 235 0.11 -38.69 -9.47
CA ARG A 235 -0.71 -38.75 -10.69
C ARG A 235 0.01 -38.29 -11.96
N VAL A 236 1.10 -37.54 -11.81
CA VAL A 236 1.86 -36.92 -12.92
C VAL A 236 3.32 -37.32 -12.89
N PRO A 237 3.67 -38.57 -13.29
CA PRO A 237 5.04 -39.10 -13.18
C PRO A 237 6.09 -38.26 -13.91
N GLN A 238 5.73 -37.62 -15.03
CA GLN A 238 6.64 -36.82 -15.86
C GLN A 238 7.17 -35.58 -15.14
N HIS A 239 6.47 -35.08 -14.14
CA HIS A 239 6.88 -33.92 -13.33
C HIS A 239 7.24 -34.30 -11.89
N LYS A 240 7.33 -35.60 -11.58
CA LYS A 240 7.53 -36.10 -10.21
C LYS A 240 8.76 -35.53 -9.55
N GLU A 241 9.89 -35.48 -10.25
CA GLU A 241 11.15 -34.97 -9.71
C GLU A 241 11.04 -33.48 -9.32
N ALA A 242 10.51 -32.64 -10.21
CA ALA A 242 10.27 -31.22 -9.95
C ALA A 242 9.30 -31.00 -8.78
N LEU A 243 8.23 -31.80 -8.70
CA LEU A 243 7.23 -31.76 -7.64
C LEU A 243 7.81 -32.18 -6.29
N MET A 244 8.57 -33.26 -6.23
CA MET A 244 9.18 -33.76 -4.99
C MET A 244 10.26 -32.82 -4.45
N THR A 245 11.12 -32.27 -5.33
CA THR A 245 12.11 -31.26 -4.95
C THR A 245 11.46 -30.03 -4.32
N ASN A 246 10.34 -29.58 -4.84
CA ASN A 246 9.59 -28.48 -4.27
C ASN A 246 8.88 -28.86 -2.97
N GLY A 247 8.40 -30.10 -2.82
CA GLY A 247 7.86 -30.63 -1.58
C GLY A 247 8.89 -30.63 -0.44
N GLU A 248 10.14 -31.02 -0.72
CA GLU A 248 11.23 -30.98 0.25
C GLU A 248 11.61 -29.54 0.66
N LYS A 249 11.65 -28.62 -0.30
CA LYS A 249 11.84 -27.20 -0.01
C LYS A 249 10.73 -26.67 0.90
N LEU A 250 9.49 -27.05 0.64
CA LEU A 250 8.35 -26.70 1.48
C LEU A 250 8.54 -27.19 2.91
N GLN A 251 8.85 -28.46 3.10
CA GLN A 251 9.08 -29.03 4.43
C GLN A 251 10.19 -28.28 5.22
N LYS A 252 11.27 -27.90 4.53
CA LYS A 252 12.33 -27.08 5.14
C LYS A 252 11.83 -25.70 5.57
N ILE A 253 11.02 -25.04 4.74
CA ILE A 253 10.44 -23.73 5.05
C ILE A 253 9.48 -23.83 6.21
N LEU A 254 8.54 -24.78 6.20
CA LEU A 254 7.58 -24.99 7.28
C LEU A 254 8.27 -25.32 8.62
N ARG A 255 9.32 -26.14 8.61
CA ARG A 255 10.14 -26.42 9.81
C ARG A 255 10.82 -25.15 10.34
N ARG A 256 11.31 -24.26 9.45
CA ARG A 256 11.92 -22.97 9.87
C ARG A 256 10.89 -22.01 10.46
N LEU A 257 9.72 -21.92 9.83
CA LEU A 257 8.62 -21.09 10.32
C LEU A 257 8.12 -21.57 11.68
N GLY A 258 7.82 -22.87 11.83
CA GLY A 258 7.38 -23.45 13.09
C GLY A 258 8.42 -23.29 14.22
N LYS A 259 9.75 -23.38 13.92
CA LYS A 259 10.80 -23.08 14.90
C LYS A 259 10.80 -21.60 15.30
N ARG A 260 10.55 -20.70 14.34
CA ARG A 260 10.51 -19.26 14.61
C ARG A 260 9.29 -18.89 15.45
N GLU A 261 8.13 -19.40 15.10
CA GLU A 261 6.87 -19.18 15.84
C GLU A 261 6.96 -19.74 17.27
N GLY A 262 7.43 -20.99 17.43
CA GLY A 262 7.65 -21.59 18.73
C GLY A 262 8.68 -20.84 19.59
N ARG A 263 9.69 -20.23 18.96
CA ARG A 263 10.65 -19.38 19.68
C ARG A 263 10.03 -18.06 20.15
N ILE A 264 9.18 -17.44 19.32
CA ILE A 264 8.48 -16.19 19.69
C ILE A 264 7.49 -16.49 20.83
N GLU A 265 6.67 -17.53 20.69
CA GLU A 265 5.72 -17.95 21.72
C GLU A 265 6.40 -18.32 23.03
N GLY A 266 7.53 -19.04 22.97
CA GLY A 266 8.34 -19.37 24.15
C GLY A 266 8.95 -18.14 24.82
N LEU A 267 9.38 -17.14 24.05
CA LEU A 267 9.90 -15.87 24.56
C LEU A 267 8.79 -15.04 25.25
N GLU A 268 7.62 -14.97 24.64
CA GLU A 268 6.46 -14.26 25.21
C GLU A 268 6.01 -14.91 26.52
N LYS A 269 5.89 -16.25 26.54
CA LYS A 269 5.54 -16.98 27.78
C LYS A 269 6.57 -16.77 28.88
N GLY A 270 7.87 -16.94 28.56
CA GLY A 270 8.94 -16.73 29.52
C GLY A 270 9.02 -15.31 30.08
N LEU A 271 8.73 -14.28 29.26
CA LEU A 271 8.64 -12.89 29.69
C LEU A 271 7.46 -12.66 30.66
N VAL A 272 6.30 -13.26 30.38
CA VAL A 272 5.12 -13.14 31.24
C VAL A 272 5.37 -13.87 32.57
N GLU A 273 5.86 -15.09 32.54
CA GLU A 273 6.17 -15.90 33.74
C GLU A 273 7.22 -15.22 34.60
N GLY A 274 8.37 -14.81 34.04
CA GLY A 274 9.42 -14.12 34.79
C GLY A 274 8.97 -12.79 35.39
N ARG A 275 8.06 -12.07 34.73
CA ARG A 275 7.48 -10.84 35.28
C ARG A 275 6.55 -11.10 36.47
N ILE A 276 5.81 -12.22 36.44
CA ILE A 276 4.91 -12.61 37.53
C ILE A 276 5.77 -13.07 38.72
N GLU A 277 6.74 -13.94 38.51
CA GLU A 277 7.65 -14.44 39.55
C GLU A 277 8.41 -13.29 40.23
N GLY A 278 9.08 -12.43 39.46
CA GLY A 278 9.81 -11.30 40.01
C GLY A 278 8.91 -10.31 40.77
N ARG A 279 7.63 -10.17 40.38
CA ARG A 279 6.68 -9.35 41.13
C ARG A 279 6.27 -9.99 42.46
N ILE A 280 6.14 -11.32 42.50
CA ILE A 280 5.81 -12.07 43.73
C ILE A 280 7.01 -12.03 44.66
N GLU A 281 8.21 -12.33 44.20
CA GLU A 281 9.45 -12.30 44.99
C GLU A 281 9.68 -10.91 45.61
N GLY A 282 9.68 -9.85 44.76
CA GLY A 282 9.86 -8.48 45.26
C GLY A 282 8.78 -8.03 46.24
N LYS A 283 7.53 -8.55 46.15
CA LYS A 283 6.51 -8.26 47.11
C LYS A 283 6.73 -8.99 48.47
N ILE A 284 7.26 -10.21 48.43
CA ILE A 284 7.61 -10.98 49.62
C ILE A 284 8.82 -10.34 50.33
N GLU A 285 9.89 -10.05 49.56
CA GLU A 285 11.09 -9.40 50.11
C GLU A 285 10.77 -8.02 50.71
N GLY A 286 10.05 -7.16 50.01
CA GLY A 286 9.67 -5.86 50.51
C GLY A 286 8.74 -5.91 51.74
N ARG A 287 7.94 -7.00 51.90
CA ARG A 287 7.16 -7.21 53.11
C ARG A 287 8.07 -7.59 54.28
N ILE A 288 9.00 -8.53 54.07
CA ILE A 288 9.94 -8.98 55.13
C ILE A 288 10.83 -7.81 55.58
N GLU A 289 11.36 -7.04 54.67
CA GLU A 289 12.15 -5.86 54.98
C GLU A 289 11.33 -4.78 55.73
N GLY A 290 10.09 -4.55 55.29
CA GLY A 290 9.15 -3.61 55.95
C GLY A 290 8.79 -4.05 57.38
N GLU A 291 8.47 -5.32 57.59
CA GLU A 291 8.19 -5.89 58.91
C GLU A 291 9.41 -5.79 59.84
N HIS A 292 10.63 -6.06 59.31
CA HIS A 292 11.86 -5.95 60.10
C HIS A 292 12.21 -4.46 60.42
N ALA A 293 12.08 -3.55 59.49
CA ALA A 293 12.29 -2.12 59.73
C ALA A 293 11.29 -1.56 60.77
N GLU A 294 10.03 -1.97 60.75
CA GLU A 294 9.05 -1.53 61.71
C GLU A 294 9.33 -2.15 63.11
N ALA A 295 9.74 -3.43 63.16
CA ALA A 295 10.17 -4.04 64.43
C ALA A 295 11.35 -3.31 65.07
N LEU A 296 12.34 -2.88 64.26
CA LEU A 296 13.46 -2.06 64.72
C LEU A 296 13.03 -0.67 65.21
N ARG A 297 12.07 -0.03 64.54
CA ARG A 297 11.51 1.25 64.98
C ARG A 297 10.85 1.12 66.34
N ILE A 298 9.99 0.10 66.51
CA ILE A 298 9.32 -0.22 67.76
C ILE A 298 10.31 -0.49 68.89
N ALA A 299 11.36 -1.31 68.59
CA ALA A 299 12.39 -1.65 69.55
C ALA A 299 13.13 -0.43 70.12
N ARG A 300 13.47 0.53 69.21
CA ARG A 300 14.10 1.80 69.64
C ARG A 300 13.22 2.62 70.57
N THR A 301 11.94 2.79 70.21
CA THR A 301 10.99 3.56 71.03
C THR A 301 10.84 2.91 72.43
N LEU A 302 10.73 1.59 72.53
CA LEU A 302 10.61 0.88 73.81
C LEU A 302 11.89 0.99 74.66
N LEU A 303 13.07 1.01 74.05
CA LEU A 303 14.32 1.22 74.76
C LEU A 303 14.48 2.69 75.26
N GLU A 304 14.06 3.67 74.45
CA GLU A 304 14.00 5.07 74.86
C GLU A 304 13.08 5.32 76.04
N ASP A 305 11.95 4.59 76.10
CA ASP A 305 10.98 4.63 77.20
C ASP A 305 11.45 3.86 78.45
N GLY A 306 12.68 3.33 78.44
CA GLY A 306 13.35 2.73 79.59
C GLY A 306 12.99 1.23 79.83
N MET A 307 12.44 0.55 78.81
CA MET A 307 12.18 -0.89 78.93
C MET A 307 13.46 -1.72 78.85
N ALA A 308 13.54 -2.77 79.62
CA ALA A 308 14.70 -3.66 79.64
C ALA A 308 14.88 -4.38 78.28
N MET A 309 16.15 -4.43 77.81
CA MET A 309 16.50 -5.03 76.49
C MET A 309 15.89 -6.42 76.29
N GLU A 310 15.89 -7.28 77.31
CA GLU A 310 15.38 -8.66 77.26
C GLU A 310 13.83 -8.70 76.97
N SER A 311 13.12 -7.72 77.51
CA SER A 311 11.68 -7.55 77.23
C SER A 311 11.41 -7.03 75.81
N VAL A 312 12.26 -6.12 75.34
CA VAL A 312 12.16 -5.55 73.98
C VAL A 312 12.38 -6.64 72.91
N LEU A 313 13.42 -7.44 73.07
CA LEU A 313 13.70 -8.58 72.16
C LEU A 313 12.56 -9.57 72.09
N ARG A 314 11.94 -9.90 73.22
CA ARG A 314 10.81 -10.81 73.28
C ARG A 314 9.53 -10.25 72.63
N ILE A 315 9.30 -8.93 72.68
CA ILE A 315 8.11 -8.27 72.11
C ILE A 315 8.25 -8.11 70.59
N THR A 316 9.47 -7.72 70.12
CA THR A 316 9.71 -7.39 68.72
C THR A 316 10.16 -8.57 67.88
N GLY A 317 10.61 -9.69 68.54
CA GLY A 317 11.15 -10.87 67.88
C GLY A 317 12.54 -10.64 67.24
N LEU A 318 13.19 -9.51 67.51
CA LEU A 318 14.49 -9.16 67.02
C LEU A 318 15.58 -9.84 67.87
N THR A 319 16.76 -9.98 67.26
CA THR A 319 17.97 -10.41 68.00
C THR A 319 18.74 -9.21 68.54
N ALA A 320 19.62 -9.42 69.51
CA ALA A 320 20.47 -8.34 70.04
C ALA A 320 21.38 -7.71 68.94
N ASP A 321 21.84 -8.51 67.99
CA ASP A 321 22.65 -8.07 66.86
C ASP A 321 21.90 -7.17 65.90
N ASP A 322 20.59 -7.42 65.66
CA ASP A 322 19.76 -6.60 64.81
C ASP A 322 19.66 -5.16 65.32
N ILE A 323 19.60 -4.99 66.66
CA ILE A 323 19.51 -3.66 67.30
C ILE A 323 20.83 -2.93 67.28
N VAL A 324 21.96 -3.64 67.46
CA VAL A 324 23.33 -3.04 67.50
C VAL A 324 23.77 -2.56 66.11
N VAL A 325 23.52 -3.36 65.08
CA VAL A 325 23.92 -3.00 63.68
C VAL A 325 23.21 -1.74 63.16
N SER A 326 22.05 -1.36 63.73
CA SER A 326 21.28 -0.20 63.29
C SER A 326 21.75 1.14 63.90
N HIS A 327 22.89 1.18 64.63
CA HIS A 327 23.47 2.40 65.24
C HIS A 327 24.60 3.01 64.44
N HIS A 328 24.80 2.59 63.19
CA HIS A 328 25.75 3.24 62.26
C HIS A 328 25.09 3.95 61.10
#